data_9a811a36ad69710ba132ac2496e0f1fc
#
_entry.id   9a811a36ad69710ba132ac2496e0f1fc
#
_cell.length_a   1.000
_cell.length_b   1.000
_cell.length_c   1.000
_cell.angle_alpha   90.00
_cell.angle_beta   90.00
_cell.angle_gamma   90.00
#
_symmetry.space_group_name_H-M   'P 1'
#
loop_
_entity.id
_entity.type
_entity.pdbx_description
1 polymer ?
#
loop_
_entity_poly.entity_id
_entity_poly.type
_entity_poly.pdbx_seq_one_letter_code
_entity_poly.pdbx_strand_id
1 'polypeptide(L)'
;MEAEKLGIALVTGSSTGIGFASALELARRGYKVFAGMRNTGKAEPLTEIAEQEDVDITVVPMDVTSAASCDAAFTVVRQSGPIDVLVNNAGIGGATPLELTPEHEHRAIFETNYFGAVRCIQAVLPQMRERRSGTIVNVTSMEGLVAMPNQIPYSATKWALECLGEALAHEVFRFN
;
A
#
# COMPACT_ATOMS: atom_id res chain seq x y z
N MET A 1 -25.83 0.63 18.41
CA MET A 1 -24.47 0.38 18.93
C MET A 1 -23.52 1.06 17.96
N GLU A 2 -22.81 2.08 18.42
CA GLU A 2 -21.72 2.63 17.62
C GLU A 2 -20.71 1.51 17.38
N ALA A 3 -20.35 1.27 16.11
CA ALA A 3 -19.33 0.29 15.79
C ALA A 3 -18.01 0.73 16.47
N GLU A 4 -17.37 -0.17 17.18
CA GLU A 4 -16.08 0.08 17.83
C GLU A 4 -15.07 0.46 16.75
N LYS A 5 -14.52 1.68 16.80
CA LYS A 5 -13.54 2.14 15.83
C LYS A 5 -12.22 1.40 16.06
N LEU A 6 -11.83 0.55 15.12
CA LEU A 6 -10.65 -0.31 15.22
C LEU A 6 -9.31 0.42 14.99
N GLY A 7 -9.34 1.68 14.53
CA GLY A 7 -8.14 2.45 14.25
C GLY A 7 -8.08 3.00 12.83
N ILE A 8 -6.90 3.39 12.38
CA ILE A 8 -6.67 4.01 11.07
C ILE A 8 -5.92 3.06 10.15
N ALA A 9 -6.46 2.86 8.95
CA ALA A 9 -5.81 2.11 7.88
C ALA A 9 -5.45 3.02 6.69
N LEU A 10 -4.27 2.85 6.14
CA LEU A 10 -3.85 3.46 4.87
C LEU A 10 -3.63 2.37 3.83
N VAL A 11 -4.32 2.48 2.71
CA VAL A 11 -4.19 1.54 1.58
C VAL A 11 -3.65 2.27 0.37
N THR A 12 -2.52 1.86 -0.18
CA THR A 12 -1.94 2.48 -1.38
C THR A 12 -2.48 1.84 -2.65
N GLY A 13 -2.67 2.64 -3.72
CA GLY A 13 -3.16 2.13 -5.01
C GLY A 13 -4.62 1.66 -4.96
N SER A 14 -5.49 2.39 -4.27
CA SER A 14 -6.88 2.01 -3.97
C SER A 14 -7.88 2.35 -5.09
N SER A 15 -7.44 2.82 -6.25
CA SER A 15 -8.37 3.22 -7.32
C SER A 15 -9.09 2.05 -7.99
N THR A 16 -8.54 0.85 -7.96
CA THR A 16 -9.09 -0.35 -8.60
C THR A 16 -8.56 -1.64 -7.94
N GLY A 17 -9.14 -2.79 -8.30
CA GLY A 17 -8.62 -4.11 -7.97
C GLY A 17 -8.50 -4.40 -6.48
N ILE A 18 -7.40 -5.05 -6.08
CA ILE A 18 -7.18 -5.49 -4.70
C ILE A 18 -7.16 -4.32 -3.72
N GLY A 19 -6.52 -3.20 -4.06
CA GLY A 19 -6.48 -2.03 -3.19
C GLY A 19 -7.86 -1.42 -2.94
N PHE A 20 -8.70 -1.35 -3.97
CA PHE A 20 -10.09 -0.92 -3.86
C PHE A 20 -10.89 -1.84 -2.91
N ALA A 21 -10.82 -3.16 -3.15
CA ALA A 21 -11.53 -4.14 -2.34
C ALA A 21 -11.02 -4.14 -0.88
N SER A 22 -9.70 -4.01 -0.68
CA SER A 22 -9.11 -3.94 0.66
C SER A 22 -9.54 -2.69 1.43
N ALA A 23 -9.63 -1.54 0.75
CA ALA A 23 -10.09 -0.31 1.38
C ALA A 23 -11.54 -0.44 1.86
N LEU A 24 -12.44 -0.98 1.02
CA LEU A 24 -13.83 -1.24 1.40
C LEU A 24 -13.93 -2.23 2.55
N GLU A 25 -13.23 -3.37 2.47
CA GLU A 25 -13.33 -4.40 3.49
C GLU A 25 -12.82 -3.92 4.86
N LEU A 26 -11.72 -3.16 4.89
CA LEU A 26 -11.23 -2.56 6.13
C LEU A 26 -12.21 -1.55 6.71
N ALA A 27 -12.85 -0.73 5.87
CA ALA A 27 -13.86 0.22 6.31
C ALA A 27 -15.11 -0.49 6.86
N ARG A 28 -15.59 -1.56 6.21
CA ARG A 28 -16.69 -2.41 6.70
C ARG A 28 -16.40 -3.04 8.05
N ARG A 29 -15.13 -3.30 8.34
CA ARG A 29 -14.68 -3.81 9.65
C ARG A 29 -14.54 -2.74 10.72
N GLY A 30 -14.81 -1.48 10.42
CA GLY A 30 -14.79 -0.37 11.40
C GLY A 30 -13.47 0.41 11.45
N TYR A 31 -12.56 0.22 10.50
CA TYR A 31 -11.40 1.11 10.36
C TYR A 31 -11.81 2.42 9.69
N LYS A 32 -11.22 3.54 10.14
CA LYS A 32 -11.15 4.74 9.31
C LYS A 32 -10.09 4.54 8.25
N VAL A 33 -10.52 4.45 6.97
CA VAL A 33 -9.62 4.12 5.87
C VAL A 33 -9.22 5.37 5.09
N PHE A 34 -7.93 5.53 4.87
CA PHE A 34 -7.38 6.47 3.90
C PHE A 34 -7.00 5.70 2.63
N ALA A 35 -7.70 6.01 1.54
CA ALA A 35 -7.51 5.37 0.25
C ALA A 35 -6.55 6.20 -0.61
N GLY A 36 -5.28 5.79 -0.65
CA GLY A 36 -4.23 6.46 -1.40
C GLY A 36 -4.35 6.21 -2.91
N MET A 37 -4.51 7.26 -3.71
CA MET A 37 -4.66 7.18 -5.17
C MET A 37 -3.78 8.20 -5.88
N ARG A 38 -3.03 7.77 -6.90
CA ARG A 38 -2.28 8.69 -7.77
C ARG A 38 -3.22 9.59 -8.59
N ASN A 39 -4.32 9.02 -9.08
CA ASN A 39 -5.36 9.75 -9.81
C ASN A 39 -6.66 9.70 -9.03
N THR A 40 -6.95 10.77 -8.30
CA THR A 40 -8.19 10.92 -7.51
C THR A 40 -9.44 11.11 -8.36
N GLY A 41 -9.32 11.40 -9.65
CA GLY A 41 -10.45 11.39 -10.58
C GLY A 41 -11.09 10.01 -10.78
N LYS A 42 -10.49 8.94 -10.23
CA LYS A 42 -11.03 7.58 -10.21
C LYS A 42 -11.64 7.19 -8.86
N ALA A 43 -11.88 8.15 -7.98
CA ALA A 43 -12.37 7.88 -6.63
C ALA A 43 -13.86 7.57 -6.57
N GLU A 44 -14.66 8.13 -7.51
CA GLU A 44 -16.13 8.09 -7.49
C GLU A 44 -16.73 6.71 -7.15
N PRO A 45 -16.32 5.58 -7.79
CA PRO A 45 -16.91 4.29 -7.46
C PRO A 45 -16.65 3.85 -6.00
N LEU A 46 -15.50 4.24 -5.44
CA LEU A 46 -15.17 3.91 -4.05
C LEU A 46 -15.96 4.77 -3.07
N THR A 47 -16.07 6.08 -3.35
CA THR A 47 -16.78 7.01 -2.48
C THR A 47 -18.29 6.79 -2.51
N GLU A 48 -18.87 6.46 -3.67
CA GLU A 48 -20.29 6.12 -3.78
C GLU A 48 -20.65 4.88 -2.93
N ILE A 49 -19.82 3.82 -2.98
CA ILE A 49 -20.07 2.63 -2.16
C ILE A 49 -19.88 2.96 -0.69
N ALA A 50 -18.87 3.75 -0.35
CA ALA A 50 -18.63 4.14 1.03
C ALA A 50 -19.81 4.94 1.62
N GLU A 51 -20.41 5.86 0.84
CA GLU A 51 -21.61 6.59 1.23
C GLU A 51 -22.84 5.69 1.36
N GLN A 52 -23.05 4.75 0.42
CA GLN A 52 -24.17 3.82 0.44
C GLN A 52 -24.12 2.87 1.64
N GLU A 53 -22.93 2.47 2.04
CA GLU A 53 -22.72 1.53 3.14
C GLU A 53 -22.44 2.21 4.49
N ASP A 54 -22.41 3.55 4.53
CA ASP A 54 -22.11 4.37 5.73
C ASP A 54 -20.78 3.96 6.39
N VAL A 55 -19.71 3.80 5.56
CA VAL A 55 -18.37 3.44 6.02
C VAL A 55 -17.37 4.59 5.86
N ASP A 56 -16.39 4.68 6.74
CA ASP A 56 -15.46 5.82 6.83
C ASP A 56 -14.26 5.63 5.88
N ILE A 57 -14.37 6.13 4.65
CA ILE A 57 -13.29 6.16 3.67
C ILE A 57 -12.98 7.59 3.24
N THR A 58 -11.73 7.99 3.37
CA THR A 58 -11.20 9.27 2.88
C THR A 58 -10.19 9.03 1.76
N VAL A 59 -10.43 9.59 0.59
CA VAL A 59 -9.47 9.52 -0.53
C VAL A 59 -8.37 10.56 -0.33
N VAL A 60 -7.11 10.13 -0.50
CA VAL A 60 -5.95 11.02 -0.43
C VAL A 60 -5.12 10.91 -1.71
N PRO A 61 -4.69 12.04 -2.29
CA PRO A 61 -3.73 12.03 -3.40
C PRO A 61 -2.41 11.41 -2.93
N MET A 62 -1.97 10.33 -3.57
CA MET A 62 -0.75 9.63 -3.17
C MET A 62 -0.10 8.93 -4.36
N ASP A 63 1.05 9.43 -4.80
CA ASP A 63 1.94 8.76 -5.72
C ASP A 63 3.14 8.19 -4.95
N VAL A 64 3.20 6.87 -4.83
CA VAL A 64 4.25 6.19 -4.06
C VAL A 64 5.66 6.35 -4.67
N THR A 65 5.75 6.79 -5.93
CA THR A 65 7.03 7.08 -6.59
C THR A 65 7.59 8.46 -6.22
N SER A 66 6.79 9.31 -5.58
CA SER A 66 7.18 10.66 -5.16
C SER A 66 7.24 10.77 -3.64
N ALA A 67 8.43 11.01 -3.09
CA ALA A 67 8.61 11.24 -1.65
C ALA A 67 7.73 12.39 -1.15
N ALA A 68 7.69 13.52 -1.88
CA ALA A 68 6.87 14.66 -1.51
C ALA A 68 5.36 14.35 -1.49
N SER A 69 4.88 13.53 -2.45
CA SER A 69 3.48 13.08 -2.47
C SER A 69 3.18 12.16 -1.29
N CYS A 70 4.08 11.24 -0.97
CA CYS A 70 3.97 10.39 0.21
C CYS A 70 3.91 11.22 1.50
N ASP A 71 4.85 12.16 1.69
CA ASP A 71 4.92 13.00 2.88
C ASP A 71 3.64 13.84 3.06
N ALA A 72 3.10 14.40 1.98
CA ALA A 72 1.83 15.12 2.01
C ALA A 72 0.66 14.21 2.42
N ALA A 73 0.56 13.02 1.84
CA ALA A 73 -0.47 12.04 2.17
C ALA A 73 -0.36 11.60 3.65
N PHE A 74 0.82 11.25 4.12
CA PHE A 74 1.05 10.89 5.53
C PHE A 74 0.75 12.03 6.48
N THR A 75 1.00 13.29 6.10
CA THR A 75 0.64 14.46 6.91
C THR A 75 -0.86 14.56 7.10
N VAL A 76 -1.64 14.36 6.03
CA VAL A 76 -3.12 14.36 6.10
C VAL A 76 -3.61 13.21 7.01
N VAL A 77 -3.11 12.00 6.81
CA VAL A 77 -3.55 10.82 7.58
C VAL A 77 -3.27 11.01 9.08
N ARG A 78 -2.08 11.51 9.44
CA ARG A 78 -1.65 11.72 10.84
C ARG A 78 -2.49 12.75 11.60
N GLN A 79 -3.18 13.66 10.91
CA GLN A 79 -4.13 14.58 11.55
C GLN A 79 -5.32 13.85 12.20
N SER A 80 -5.65 12.65 11.73
CA SER A 80 -6.70 11.80 12.32
C SER A 80 -6.19 10.88 13.42
N GLY A 81 -4.89 10.68 13.53
CA GLY A 81 -4.27 9.81 14.53
C GLY A 81 -3.14 8.94 13.96
N PRO A 82 -2.62 8.04 14.76
CA PRO A 82 -1.60 7.10 14.33
C PRO A 82 -2.17 6.05 13.36
N ILE A 83 -1.35 5.65 12.39
CA ILE A 83 -1.73 4.61 11.43
C ILE A 83 -1.53 3.24 12.08
N ASP A 84 -2.60 2.45 12.16
CA ASP A 84 -2.61 1.11 12.75
C ASP A 84 -2.35 0.03 11.69
N VAL A 85 -2.84 0.24 10.47
CA VAL A 85 -2.67 -0.69 9.36
C VAL A 85 -2.15 0.06 8.13
N LEU A 86 -1.04 -0.40 7.57
CA LEU A 86 -0.54 0.02 6.26
C LEU A 86 -0.68 -1.14 5.27
N VAL A 87 -1.40 -0.93 4.16
CA VAL A 87 -1.47 -1.87 3.05
C VAL A 87 -0.68 -1.31 1.86
N ASN A 88 0.50 -1.84 1.61
CA ASN A 88 1.30 -1.58 0.43
C ASN A 88 0.78 -2.41 -0.75
N ASN A 89 -0.15 -1.83 -1.50
CA ASN A 89 -0.77 -2.49 -2.64
C ASN A 89 -0.42 -1.81 -3.97
N ALA A 90 -0.03 -0.54 -3.97
CA ALA A 90 0.34 0.14 -5.20
C ALA A 90 1.39 -0.65 -5.99
N GLY A 91 1.10 -0.93 -7.25
CA GLY A 91 1.99 -1.70 -8.10
C GLY A 91 1.62 -1.59 -9.56
N ILE A 92 2.62 -1.75 -10.40
CA ILE A 92 2.50 -1.85 -11.85
C ILE A 92 3.22 -3.11 -12.32
N GLY A 93 2.78 -3.65 -13.45
CA GLY A 93 3.42 -4.77 -14.13
C GLY A 93 3.74 -4.43 -15.58
N GLY A 94 4.40 -5.35 -16.25
CA GLY A 94 4.67 -5.30 -17.67
C GLY A 94 4.95 -6.74 -18.15
N ALA A 95 4.63 -7.04 -19.38
CA ALA A 95 4.84 -8.36 -19.98
C ALA A 95 5.59 -8.20 -21.30
N THR A 96 6.92 -8.12 -21.20
CA THR A 96 7.82 -7.96 -22.36
C THR A 96 9.03 -8.87 -22.20
N PRO A 97 9.50 -9.55 -23.27
CA PRO A 97 10.75 -10.30 -23.22
C PRO A 97 11.93 -9.43 -22.76
N LEU A 98 12.85 -10.00 -21.99
CA LEU A 98 13.98 -9.28 -21.41
C LEU A 98 14.77 -8.46 -22.44
N GLU A 99 15.06 -9.05 -23.60
CA GLU A 99 15.80 -8.39 -24.67
C GLU A 99 15.11 -7.15 -25.26
N LEU A 100 13.79 -7.04 -25.07
CA LEU A 100 12.96 -5.93 -25.56
C LEU A 100 12.53 -4.97 -24.45
N THR A 101 12.80 -5.30 -23.18
CA THR A 101 12.42 -4.47 -22.04
C THR A 101 13.51 -3.43 -21.76
N PRO A 102 13.28 -2.15 -22.01
CA PRO A 102 14.29 -1.13 -21.78
C PRO A 102 14.52 -0.91 -20.29
N GLU A 103 15.72 -0.47 -19.92
CA GLU A 103 16.13 -0.29 -18.52
C GLU A 103 15.19 0.64 -17.73
N HIS A 104 14.66 1.67 -18.38
CA HIS A 104 13.76 2.61 -17.68
C HIS A 104 12.43 1.96 -17.23
N GLU A 105 11.94 0.93 -17.92
CA GLU A 105 10.78 0.17 -17.49
C GLU A 105 11.09 -0.67 -16.26
N HIS A 106 12.25 -1.35 -16.22
CA HIS A 106 12.72 -2.04 -15.02
C HIS A 106 12.75 -1.08 -13.82
N ARG A 107 13.34 0.11 -14.01
CA ARG A 107 13.43 1.13 -12.96
C ARG A 107 12.05 1.62 -12.50
N ALA A 108 11.14 1.87 -13.43
CA ALA A 108 9.78 2.34 -13.11
C ALA A 108 8.99 1.31 -12.30
N ILE A 109 9.12 0.01 -12.64
CA ILE A 109 8.46 -1.07 -11.92
C ILE A 109 9.06 -1.22 -10.51
N PHE A 110 10.38 -1.17 -10.36
CA PHE A 110 11.03 -1.17 -9.05
C PHE A 110 10.67 0.06 -8.22
N GLU A 111 10.65 1.23 -8.84
CA GLU A 111 10.32 2.49 -8.17
C GLU A 111 8.91 2.45 -7.56
N THR A 112 7.96 1.91 -8.30
CA THR A 112 6.58 1.81 -7.82
C THR A 112 6.42 0.68 -6.80
N ASN A 113 6.81 -0.55 -7.19
CA ASN A 113 6.44 -1.75 -6.45
C ASN A 113 7.29 -1.95 -5.19
N TYR A 114 8.59 -1.63 -5.24
CA TYR A 114 9.52 -1.86 -4.15
C TYR A 114 9.82 -0.57 -3.38
N PHE A 115 10.39 0.45 -4.04
CA PHE A 115 10.77 1.69 -3.34
C PHE A 115 9.56 2.46 -2.82
N GLY A 116 8.41 2.40 -3.50
CA GLY A 116 7.15 2.93 -3.00
C GLY A 116 6.75 2.30 -1.68
N ALA A 117 6.79 0.97 -1.57
CA ALA A 117 6.50 0.25 -0.34
C ALA A 117 7.52 0.59 0.78
N VAL A 118 8.82 0.65 0.45
CA VAL A 118 9.88 1.04 1.39
C VAL A 118 9.61 2.43 1.99
N ARG A 119 9.26 3.43 1.16
CA ARG A 119 8.90 4.79 1.64
C ARG A 119 7.74 4.76 2.60
N CYS A 120 6.68 4.05 2.26
CA CYS A 120 5.50 3.94 3.12
C CYS A 120 5.82 3.26 4.45
N ILE A 121 6.60 2.17 4.42
CA ILE A 121 7.05 1.47 5.63
C ILE A 121 7.89 2.39 6.51
N GLN A 122 8.89 3.06 5.94
CA GLN A 122 9.75 3.99 6.67
C GLN A 122 8.96 5.13 7.33
N ALA A 123 7.86 5.58 6.69
CA ALA A 123 7.02 6.62 7.25
C ALA A 123 6.20 6.16 8.46
N VAL A 124 5.74 4.91 8.52
CA VAL A 124 4.89 4.41 9.63
C VAL A 124 5.67 3.70 10.73
N LEU A 125 6.78 3.07 10.39
CA LEU A 125 7.53 2.18 11.28
C LEU A 125 7.97 2.81 12.61
N PRO A 126 8.48 4.07 12.66
CA PRO A 126 8.88 4.68 13.92
C PRO A 126 7.73 4.75 14.94
N GLN A 127 6.56 5.22 14.52
CA GLN A 127 5.40 5.33 15.40
C GLN A 127 4.82 3.96 15.81
N MET A 128 4.81 2.97 14.89
CA MET A 128 4.36 1.61 15.21
C MET A 128 5.28 0.96 16.24
N ARG A 129 6.59 1.13 16.07
CA ARG A 129 7.59 0.63 17.01
C ARG A 129 7.47 1.30 18.40
N GLU A 130 7.30 2.61 18.45
CA GLU A 130 7.13 3.37 19.71
C GLU A 130 5.90 2.91 20.48
N ARG A 131 4.78 2.72 19.78
CA ARG A 131 3.53 2.22 20.37
C ARG A 131 3.52 0.72 20.63
N ARG A 132 4.51 -0.03 20.08
CA ARG A 132 4.54 -1.49 20.08
C ARG A 132 3.28 -2.12 19.48
N SER A 133 2.72 -1.47 18.49
CA SER A 133 1.46 -1.87 17.83
C SER A 133 1.41 -1.31 16.42
N GLY A 134 0.98 -2.15 15.48
CA GLY A 134 0.77 -1.81 14.08
C GLY A 134 0.87 -3.05 13.19
N THR A 135 0.26 -2.95 12.02
CA THR A 135 0.28 -4.02 11.02
C THR A 135 0.70 -3.48 9.66
N ILE A 136 1.68 -4.11 9.04
CA ILE A 136 2.11 -3.80 7.68
C ILE A 136 1.79 -5.01 6.80
N VAL A 137 1.01 -4.77 5.75
CA VAL A 137 0.66 -5.78 4.74
C VAL A 137 1.29 -5.38 3.41
N ASN A 138 2.14 -6.24 2.86
CA ASN A 138 2.67 -6.09 1.52
C ASN A 138 1.89 -6.99 0.55
N VAL A 139 1.24 -6.41 -0.45
CA VAL A 139 0.56 -7.17 -1.50
C VAL A 139 1.60 -7.64 -2.51
N THR A 140 2.02 -8.87 -2.37
CA THR A 140 3.01 -9.51 -3.24
C THR A 140 2.35 -10.20 -4.44
N SER A 141 2.81 -11.34 -4.85
CA SER A 141 2.26 -12.15 -5.95
C SER A 141 2.75 -13.58 -5.82
N MET A 142 2.13 -14.53 -6.51
CA MET A 142 2.76 -15.83 -6.76
C MET A 142 4.13 -15.67 -7.44
N GLU A 143 4.31 -14.57 -8.18
CA GLU A 143 5.60 -14.23 -8.80
C GLU A 143 6.67 -13.72 -7.82
N GLY A 144 6.34 -13.57 -6.56
CA GLY A 144 7.30 -13.43 -5.47
C GLY A 144 7.91 -14.77 -5.03
N LEU A 145 7.37 -15.90 -5.51
CA LEU A 145 7.83 -17.26 -5.19
C LEU A 145 8.32 -18.02 -6.43
N VAL A 146 7.72 -17.73 -7.60
CA VAL A 146 8.05 -18.36 -8.89
C VAL A 146 8.13 -17.29 -9.97
N ALA A 147 9.26 -17.18 -10.66
CA ALA A 147 9.42 -16.21 -11.75
C ALA A 147 8.67 -16.65 -13.02
N MET A 148 8.04 -15.70 -13.69
CA MET A 148 7.31 -15.95 -14.94
C MET A 148 8.06 -15.39 -16.16
N PRO A 149 8.02 -16.08 -17.31
CA PRO A 149 8.58 -15.54 -18.55
C PRO A 149 7.93 -14.20 -18.91
N ASN A 150 8.70 -13.31 -19.52
CA ASN A 150 8.27 -11.98 -19.94
C ASN A 150 7.88 -11.00 -18.80
N GLN A 151 7.98 -11.41 -17.54
CA GLN A 151 7.61 -10.58 -16.38
C GLN A 151 8.80 -10.36 -15.42
N ILE A 152 10.02 -10.43 -15.94
CA ILE A 152 11.24 -10.39 -15.11
C ILE A 152 11.27 -9.19 -14.14
N PRO A 153 11.05 -7.93 -14.57
CA PRO A 153 11.11 -6.82 -13.61
C PRO A 153 9.99 -6.87 -12.56
N TYR A 154 8.79 -7.32 -12.94
CA TYR A 154 7.68 -7.48 -12.01
C TYR A 154 7.98 -8.58 -10.98
N SER A 155 8.31 -9.80 -11.45
CA SER A 155 8.67 -10.92 -10.58
C SER A 155 9.80 -10.54 -9.63
N ALA A 156 10.85 -9.88 -10.13
CA ALA A 156 11.97 -9.44 -9.30
C ALA A 156 11.54 -8.48 -8.18
N THR A 157 10.61 -7.54 -8.46
CA THR A 157 10.08 -6.66 -7.40
C THR A 157 9.25 -7.41 -6.37
N LYS A 158 8.51 -8.45 -6.77
CA LYS A 158 7.71 -9.26 -5.85
C LYS A 158 8.58 -10.15 -4.96
N TRP A 159 9.65 -10.73 -5.50
CA TRP A 159 10.70 -11.39 -4.70
C TRP A 159 11.35 -10.43 -3.70
N ALA A 160 11.66 -9.21 -4.14
CA ALA A 160 12.22 -8.18 -3.25
C ALA A 160 11.25 -7.79 -2.12
N LEU A 161 9.93 -7.75 -2.38
CA LEU A 161 8.92 -7.48 -1.35
C LEU A 161 8.78 -8.63 -0.35
N GLU A 162 8.88 -9.89 -0.78
CA GLU A 162 8.90 -11.04 0.14
C GLU A 162 10.11 -10.95 1.07
N CYS A 163 11.30 -10.74 0.51
CA CYS A 163 12.53 -10.55 1.28
C CYS A 163 12.41 -9.37 2.27
N LEU A 164 11.85 -8.24 1.82
CA LEU A 164 11.63 -7.06 2.68
C LEU A 164 10.69 -7.39 3.84
N GLY A 165 9.58 -8.08 3.57
CA GLY A 165 8.60 -8.46 4.58
C GLY A 165 9.18 -9.41 5.63
N GLU A 166 9.90 -10.45 5.20
CA GLU A 166 10.54 -11.42 6.07
C GLU A 166 11.64 -10.76 6.95
N ALA A 167 12.53 -10.00 6.33
CA ALA A 167 13.59 -9.30 7.06
C ALA A 167 13.02 -8.30 8.08
N LEU A 168 12.03 -7.51 7.67
CA LEU A 168 11.39 -6.54 8.55
C LEU A 168 10.70 -7.23 9.75
N ALA A 169 10.04 -8.36 9.54
CA ALA A 169 9.41 -9.11 10.62
C ALA A 169 10.43 -9.50 11.69
N HIS A 170 11.65 -9.93 11.30
CA HIS A 170 12.73 -10.21 12.23
C HIS A 170 13.24 -8.97 12.96
N GLU A 171 13.36 -7.83 12.25
CA GLU A 171 13.84 -6.59 12.86
C GLU A 171 12.88 -6.05 13.93
N VAL A 172 11.56 -6.21 13.72
CA VAL A 172 10.53 -5.66 14.61
C VAL A 172 10.02 -6.64 15.66
N PHE A 173 10.39 -7.92 15.57
CA PHE A 173 9.89 -9.00 16.43
C PHE A 173 9.85 -8.67 17.93
N ARG A 174 10.84 -7.93 18.43
CA ARG A 174 10.93 -7.53 19.85
C ARG A 174 9.98 -6.39 20.25
N PHE A 175 9.30 -5.78 19.31
CA PHE A 175 8.40 -4.64 19.54
C PHE A 175 6.93 -5.04 19.55
N ASN A 176 6.58 -6.24 19.11
CA ASN A 176 5.23 -6.78 19.15
C ASN A 176 5.25 -8.29 19.42
#